data_6a7733d0adaf87aeb5dcdabbe2548f58
#
_entry.id   6a7733d0adaf87aeb5dcdabbe2548f58
#
_cell.length_a   1.000
_cell.length_b   1.000
_cell.length_c   1.000
_cell.angle_alpha   90.00
_cell.angle_beta   90.00
_cell.angle_gamma   90.00
#
_symmetry.space_group_name_H-M   'P 1'
#
loop_
_entity.id
_entity.type
_entity.pdbx_description
1 polymer ?
#
loop_
_entity_poly.entity_id
_entity_poly.type
_entity_poly.pdbx_seq_one_letter_code
_entity_poly.pdbx_strand_id
1 'polypeptide(L)'
;MKMEIKADLLLLNGKVITVDEDFNVVEAVAVKDGKIIATGIMDEIEGLRGELTEVIDLEGKSVLPGLIDSHIHVVGTGLLLSQINCRTPPMGSISDILAAVKEEVDKAAPGDWILGRGWDQVKLSDHRNPTRWDLDKVSPENPVWLTRTCGHIGVCNSLALEIGGVSKDTLQPVGGNIEKDEGGEPTGLLEEGPAMSLVRRHIPSTSFEDTVNAIKQASKAFSEAGLTGVVDAGIDSMTMRAYQKAANDGGLRARVNTMLLGRIGDETAEESVIRINDFPITTGYGNDLLRFLGLKLLIDGGIGGRTALLRQPYEDQKDNKGILVMPIEDLQKRVDAGNLAGMNIGIHCAGGGAMDVVLNAFEETDKKSPIKGRRFSIIHAYQPTEKNFETCRRLGVVVASQPSFLYYLGDSYHENVGDERSKWLKPHRAWIDNGIEVAAGTDSPVTPYLPFPSLWASIARKTEVLGTQMGTEQKVTREEAIRMYTIKGAYYTFEEDIKGSIEPGKLADMIVLDRDILTCPEDEIKDTVVLRTILGGKTVYEA
;
A
#
# COMPACT_ATOMS: atom_id res chain seq x y z
N MET A 1 44.83 25.22 -0.48
CA MET A 1 43.50 25.79 -0.54
C MET A 1 42.51 24.65 -0.28
N LYS A 2 41.87 24.60 0.87
CA LYS A 2 40.74 23.66 1.04
C LYS A 2 39.67 24.13 0.07
N MET A 3 39.26 23.28 -0.85
CA MET A 3 38.11 23.56 -1.70
C MET A 3 36.92 23.70 -0.76
N GLU A 4 36.32 24.86 -0.74
CA GLU A 4 35.12 25.14 0.05
C GLU A 4 33.94 24.38 -0.62
N ILE A 5 33.32 23.48 0.08
CA ILE A 5 32.18 22.71 -0.46
C ILE A 5 30.99 23.67 -0.59
N LYS A 6 30.48 23.80 -1.81
CA LYS A 6 29.25 24.56 -2.09
C LYS A 6 28.11 23.60 -2.40
N ALA A 7 26.93 23.91 -1.89
CA ALA A 7 25.72 23.12 -2.08
C ALA A 7 25.18 23.24 -3.52
N ASP A 8 24.46 22.21 -3.96
CA ASP A 8 23.67 22.25 -5.21
C ASP A 8 22.28 22.82 -4.92
N LEU A 9 21.72 22.54 -3.72
CA LEU A 9 20.42 22.97 -3.28
C LEU A 9 20.48 23.41 -1.82
N LEU A 10 19.83 24.52 -1.50
CA LEU A 10 19.55 24.96 -0.13
C LEU A 10 18.04 25.07 0.07
N LEU A 11 17.55 24.52 1.18
CA LEU A 11 16.22 24.80 1.71
C LEU A 11 16.43 25.71 2.91
N LEU A 12 15.86 26.92 2.90
CA LEU A 12 16.08 27.97 3.90
C LEU A 12 14.74 28.44 4.49
N ASN A 13 14.80 29.04 5.68
CA ASN A 13 13.67 29.72 6.31
C ASN A 13 12.46 28.79 6.51
N GLY A 14 12.67 27.58 7.05
CA GLY A 14 11.63 26.59 7.28
C GLY A 14 11.63 26.01 8.68
N LYS A 15 10.72 25.06 8.87
CA LYS A 15 10.67 24.18 10.03
C LYS A 15 11.01 22.75 9.58
N VAL A 16 12.29 22.41 9.60
CA VAL A 16 12.80 21.13 9.15
C VAL A 16 12.81 20.14 10.30
N ILE A 17 11.93 19.16 10.27
CA ILE A 17 11.81 18.07 11.24
C ILE A 17 12.74 16.94 10.77
N THR A 18 13.85 16.73 11.46
CA THR A 18 14.93 15.86 10.99
C THR A 18 14.61 14.38 11.10
N VAL A 19 13.79 13.99 12.06
CA VAL A 19 13.49 12.57 12.40
C VAL A 19 14.75 11.79 12.76
N ASP A 20 15.80 12.47 13.21
CA ASP A 20 16.97 11.86 13.83
C ASP A 20 16.61 11.21 15.19
N GLU A 21 17.60 10.70 15.92
CA GLU A 21 17.36 10.04 17.21
C GLU A 21 16.63 10.95 18.20
N ASP A 22 17.05 12.22 18.29
CA ASP A 22 16.52 13.23 19.20
C ASP A 22 15.28 13.97 18.67
N PHE A 23 14.86 13.69 17.43
CA PHE A 23 13.74 14.34 16.75
C PHE A 23 13.90 15.87 16.65
N ASN A 24 15.08 16.31 16.28
CA ASN A 24 15.42 17.73 16.21
C ASN A 24 14.60 18.49 15.15
N VAL A 25 14.42 19.77 15.37
CA VAL A 25 13.84 20.71 14.41
C VAL A 25 14.85 21.80 14.13
N VAL A 26 15.19 21.98 12.86
CA VAL A 26 16.17 22.96 12.39
C VAL A 26 15.55 23.91 11.34
N GLU A 27 16.27 24.96 10.94
CA GLU A 27 15.73 26.00 10.05
C GLU A 27 16.04 25.77 8.58
N ALA A 28 17.11 24.99 8.29
CA ALA A 28 17.64 24.88 6.93
C ALA A 28 18.38 23.57 6.68
N VAL A 29 18.50 23.23 5.38
CA VAL A 29 19.20 22.04 4.87
C VAL A 29 20.06 22.43 3.67
N ALA A 30 21.29 21.90 3.59
CA ALA A 30 22.14 21.96 2.41
C ALA A 30 22.30 20.59 1.79
N VAL A 31 22.22 20.53 0.46
CA VAL A 31 22.31 19.31 -0.34
C VAL A 31 23.45 19.44 -1.37
N LYS A 32 24.22 18.37 -1.53
CA LYS A 32 25.26 18.22 -2.56
C LYS A 32 25.23 16.82 -3.14
N ASP A 33 25.28 16.70 -4.46
CA ASP A 33 25.32 15.40 -5.18
C ASP A 33 24.21 14.43 -4.71
N GLY A 34 23.00 14.97 -4.49
CA GLY A 34 21.84 14.20 -4.06
C GLY A 34 21.82 13.79 -2.58
N LYS A 35 22.79 14.22 -1.78
CA LYS A 35 22.91 13.92 -0.35
C LYS A 35 22.87 15.18 0.50
N ILE A 36 22.33 15.03 1.69
CA ILE A 36 22.36 16.07 2.73
C ILE A 36 23.81 16.23 3.18
N ILE A 37 24.34 17.45 3.16
CA ILE A 37 25.70 17.76 3.63
C ILE A 37 25.72 18.52 4.95
N ALA A 38 24.64 19.26 5.26
CA ALA A 38 24.49 19.96 6.52
C ALA A 38 23.02 20.25 6.82
N THR A 39 22.70 20.36 8.10
CA THR A 39 21.43 20.84 8.65
C THR A 39 21.72 21.79 9.80
N GLY A 40 20.90 22.81 10.02
CA GLY A 40 21.15 23.75 11.12
C GLY A 40 20.35 25.04 11.02
N ILE A 41 20.91 26.10 11.61
CA ILE A 41 20.33 27.44 11.54
C ILE A 41 20.58 28.05 10.14
N MET A 42 19.67 28.92 9.73
CA MET A 42 19.66 29.49 8.38
C MET A 42 21.00 30.14 7.99
N ASP A 43 21.60 30.98 8.86
CA ASP A 43 22.84 31.73 8.58
C ASP A 43 24.04 30.80 8.28
N GLU A 44 24.14 29.68 8.99
CA GLU A 44 25.22 28.69 8.78
C GLU A 44 25.07 27.98 7.44
N ILE A 45 23.84 27.58 7.13
CA ILE A 45 23.51 26.83 5.91
C ILE A 45 23.63 27.73 4.69
N GLU A 46 23.21 28.99 4.76
CA GLU A 46 23.37 29.96 3.67
C GLU A 46 24.84 30.22 3.32
N GLY A 47 25.74 30.10 4.27
CA GLY A 47 27.19 30.15 4.05
C GLY A 47 27.70 29.11 3.03
N LEU A 48 26.96 28.04 2.78
CA LEU A 48 27.28 27.00 1.79
C LEU A 48 26.79 27.35 0.37
N ARG A 49 26.16 28.50 0.16
CA ARG A 49 25.68 28.98 -1.14
C ARG A 49 26.84 29.25 -2.10
N GLY A 50 26.73 28.75 -3.32
CA GLY A 50 27.59 29.03 -4.45
C GLY A 50 26.82 29.73 -5.58
N GLU A 51 27.51 30.08 -6.66
CA GLU A 51 26.88 30.75 -7.81
C GLU A 51 25.81 29.90 -8.52
N LEU A 52 25.94 28.57 -8.47
CA LEU A 52 25.02 27.61 -9.13
C LEU A 52 24.06 26.93 -8.15
N THR A 53 24.05 27.36 -6.88
CA THR A 53 23.17 26.78 -5.87
C THR A 53 21.73 27.19 -6.11
N GLU A 54 20.85 26.21 -6.28
CA GLU A 54 19.41 26.43 -6.23
C GLU A 54 19.01 26.76 -4.77
N VAL A 55 18.14 27.73 -4.56
CA VAL A 55 17.63 28.09 -3.25
C VAL A 55 16.12 28.01 -3.24
N ILE A 56 15.59 27.23 -2.32
CA ILE A 56 14.17 27.16 -2.02
C ILE A 56 13.92 27.89 -0.70
N ASP A 57 13.20 29.02 -0.76
CA ASP A 57 12.66 29.67 0.43
C ASP A 57 11.41 28.92 0.88
N LEU A 58 11.46 28.37 2.08
CA LEU A 58 10.36 27.58 2.65
C LEU A 58 9.24 28.45 3.25
N GLU A 59 9.46 29.75 3.40
CA GLU A 59 8.45 30.70 3.93
C GLU A 59 7.82 30.21 5.25
N GLY A 60 8.60 29.60 6.12
CA GLY A 60 8.15 29.02 7.38
C GLY A 60 7.44 27.66 7.27
N LYS A 61 7.36 27.06 6.06
CA LYS A 61 6.73 25.75 5.84
C LYS A 61 7.51 24.63 6.53
N SER A 62 6.77 23.55 6.84
CA SER A 62 7.37 22.35 7.43
C SER A 62 7.98 21.44 6.38
N VAL A 63 9.12 20.86 6.72
CA VAL A 63 9.81 19.84 5.92
C VAL A 63 9.92 18.56 6.74
N LEU A 64 9.62 17.42 6.11
CA LEU A 64 9.86 16.09 6.65
C LEU A 64 10.81 15.30 5.73
N PRO A 65 11.45 14.24 6.25
CA PRO A 65 11.97 13.21 5.36
C PRO A 65 10.87 12.70 4.45
N GLY A 66 11.21 12.34 3.22
CA GLY A 66 10.26 11.71 2.32
C GLY A 66 9.64 10.48 2.94
N LEU A 67 8.33 10.32 2.76
CA LEU A 67 7.58 9.23 3.37
C LEU A 67 7.86 7.90 2.65
N ILE A 68 7.83 6.80 3.40
CA ILE A 68 8.08 5.44 2.92
C ILE A 68 6.85 4.58 3.23
N ASP A 69 6.22 4.05 2.18
CA ASP A 69 5.13 3.07 2.30
C ASP A 69 5.73 1.66 2.37
N SER A 70 5.63 1.02 3.54
CA SER A 70 6.23 -0.29 3.80
C SER A 70 5.51 -1.48 3.15
N HIS A 71 4.35 -1.25 2.54
CA HIS A 71 3.57 -2.31 1.90
C HIS A 71 2.52 -1.74 0.94
N ILE A 72 2.77 -1.87 -0.34
CA ILE A 72 1.89 -1.38 -1.42
C ILE A 72 1.95 -2.35 -2.60
N HIS A 73 0.96 -2.29 -3.50
CA HIS A 73 0.94 -3.01 -4.79
C HIS A 73 0.98 -1.99 -5.93
N VAL A 74 2.18 -1.66 -6.38
CA VAL A 74 2.43 -0.53 -7.28
C VAL A 74 1.73 -0.71 -8.63
N VAL A 75 1.88 -1.88 -9.25
CA VAL A 75 1.20 -2.17 -10.54
C VAL A 75 -0.31 -2.10 -10.38
N GLY A 76 -0.86 -2.72 -9.33
CA GLY A 76 -2.29 -2.66 -9.04
C GLY A 76 -2.80 -1.25 -8.83
N THR A 77 -2.03 -0.41 -8.14
CA THR A 77 -2.35 1.01 -7.94
C THR A 77 -2.31 1.78 -9.26
N GLY A 78 -1.27 1.59 -10.08
CA GLY A 78 -1.15 2.28 -11.37
C GLY A 78 -2.25 1.89 -12.35
N LEU A 79 -2.60 0.62 -12.42
CA LEU A 79 -3.74 0.16 -13.21
C LEU A 79 -5.06 0.75 -12.73
N LEU A 80 -5.24 0.87 -11.40
CA LEU A 80 -6.43 1.52 -10.85
C LEU A 80 -6.48 3.02 -11.21
N LEU A 81 -5.34 3.71 -11.22
CA LEU A 81 -5.26 5.12 -11.61
C LEU A 81 -5.59 5.36 -13.09
N SER A 82 -5.44 4.34 -13.94
CA SER A 82 -5.85 4.38 -15.35
C SER A 82 -7.31 3.97 -15.57
N GLN A 83 -8.03 3.57 -14.53
CA GLN A 83 -9.43 3.21 -14.57
C GLN A 83 -10.31 4.37 -14.08
N ILE A 84 -11.59 4.32 -14.44
CA ILE A 84 -12.57 5.29 -13.96
C ILE A 84 -12.69 5.19 -12.43
N ASN A 85 -12.40 6.29 -11.74
CA ASN A 85 -12.62 6.37 -10.30
C ASN A 85 -14.12 6.61 -10.03
N CYS A 86 -14.85 5.53 -9.74
CA CYS A 86 -16.27 5.58 -9.40
C CYS A 86 -16.51 5.76 -7.89
N ARG A 87 -15.51 6.11 -7.09
CA ARG A 87 -15.67 6.22 -5.61
C ARG A 87 -16.76 7.21 -5.23
N THR A 88 -17.46 6.88 -4.17
CA THR A 88 -18.52 7.70 -3.61
C THR A 88 -18.15 8.11 -2.17
N PRO A 89 -17.78 9.41 -1.93
CA PRO A 89 -17.50 10.46 -2.90
C PRO A 89 -16.20 10.21 -3.72
N PRO A 90 -15.88 10.98 -4.80
CA PRO A 90 -16.56 12.21 -5.27
C PRO A 90 -17.81 11.97 -6.13
N MET A 91 -18.02 10.76 -6.69
CA MET A 91 -19.23 10.47 -7.44
C MET A 91 -20.44 10.47 -6.52
N GLY A 92 -21.45 11.30 -6.80
CA GLY A 92 -22.66 11.43 -5.98
C GLY A 92 -23.85 10.66 -6.53
N SER A 93 -23.82 10.28 -7.82
CA SER A 93 -24.96 9.67 -8.53
C SER A 93 -24.50 8.70 -9.62
N ILE A 94 -25.43 7.85 -10.09
CA ILE A 94 -25.21 7.03 -11.29
C ILE A 94 -24.92 7.93 -12.51
N SER A 95 -25.54 9.09 -12.60
CA SER A 95 -25.29 10.04 -13.68
C SER A 95 -23.83 10.49 -13.74
N ASP A 96 -23.19 10.71 -12.59
CA ASP A 96 -21.77 11.08 -12.55
C ASP A 96 -20.88 9.93 -13.06
N ILE A 97 -21.20 8.69 -12.66
CA ILE A 97 -20.51 7.49 -13.15
C ILE A 97 -20.66 7.37 -14.67
N LEU A 98 -21.87 7.55 -15.19
CA LEU A 98 -22.13 7.46 -16.64
C LEU A 98 -21.41 8.58 -17.43
N ALA A 99 -21.31 9.77 -16.87
CA ALA A 99 -20.53 10.86 -17.47
C ALA A 99 -19.05 10.49 -17.59
N ALA A 100 -18.47 9.92 -16.53
CA ALA A 100 -17.09 9.46 -16.54
C ALA A 100 -16.86 8.27 -17.50
N VAL A 101 -17.82 7.32 -17.58
CA VAL A 101 -17.77 6.24 -18.57
C VAL A 101 -17.80 6.81 -19.99
N LYS A 102 -18.66 7.78 -20.26
CA LYS A 102 -18.76 8.43 -21.58
C LYS A 102 -17.47 9.13 -21.98
N GLU A 103 -16.82 9.82 -21.04
CA GLU A 103 -15.54 10.49 -21.29
C GLU A 103 -14.44 9.49 -21.71
N GLU A 104 -14.37 8.31 -21.10
CA GLU A 104 -13.41 7.27 -21.48
C GLU A 104 -13.79 6.58 -22.80
N VAL A 105 -15.08 6.33 -23.05
CA VAL A 105 -15.58 5.82 -24.33
C VAL A 105 -15.19 6.74 -25.49
N ASP A 106 -15.27 8.06 -25.29
CA ASP A 106 -14.94 9.05 -26.35
C ASP A 106 -13.44 9.06 -26.71
N LYS A 107 -12.58 8.51 -25.85
CA LYS A 107 -11.13 8.38 -26.07
C LYS A 107 -10.74 7.00 -26.62
N ALA A 108 -11.58 5.99 -26.40
CA ALA A 108 -11.29 4.59 -26.72
C ALA A 108 -11.62 4.24 -28.17
N ALA A 109 -10.95 3.23 -28.72
CA ALA A 109 -11.38 2.63 -29.99
C ALA A 109 -12.59 1.69 -29.76
N PRO A 110 -13.47 1.51 -30.77
CA PRO A 110 -14.54 0.53 -30.67
C PRO A 110 -14.02 -0.86 -30.31
N GLY A 111 -14.64 -1.50 -29.32
CA GLY A 111 -14.25 -2.82 -28.81
C GLY A 111 -13.23 -2.78 -27.66
N ASP A 112 -12.62 -1.64 -27.36
CA ASP A 112 -11.76 -1.50 -26.19
C ASP A 112 -12.58 -1.57 -24.89
N TRP A 113 -12.04 -2.26 -23.89
CA TRP A 113 -12.68 -2.38 -22.58
C TRP A 113 -12.57 -1.09 -21.77
N ILE A 114 -13.72 -0.62 -21.27
CA ILE A 114 -13.80 0.51 -20.34
C ILE A 114 -13.90 -0.05 -18.92
N LEU A 115 -12.93 0.29 -18.09
CA LEU A 115 -12.79 -0.27 -16.74
C LEU A 115 -12.96 0.82 -15.68
N GLY A 116 -13.63 0.50 -14.58
CA GLY A 116 -13.77 1.41 -13.45
C GLY A 116 -13.98 0.67 -12.13
N ARG A 117 -13.83 1.43 -11.03
CA ARG A 117 -13.98 0.86 -9.69
C ARG A 117 -14.41 1.88 -8.67
N GLY A 118 -15.17 1.43 -7.67
CA GLY A 118 -15.29 2.15 -6.42
C GLY A 118 -16.68 2.63 -6.04
N TRP A 119 -17.72 2.43 -6.86
CA TRP A 119 -19.06 2.89 -6.47
C TRP A 119 -19.57 2.18 -5.20
N ASP A 120 -20.39 2.89 -4.48
CA ASP A 120 -21.14 2.37 -3.34
C ASP A 120 -22.58 2.84 -3.41
N GLN A 121 -23.50 1.92 -3.75
CA GLN A 121 -24.92 2.23 -3.94
C GLN A 121 -25.61 2.79 -2.69
N VAL A 122 -25.07 2.51 -1.51
CA VAL A 122 -25.61 3.06 -0.26
C VAL A 122 -25.37 4.56 -0.17
N LYS A 123 -24.23 5.02 -0.72
CA LYS A 123 -23.81 6.43 -0.72
C LYS A 123 -24.27 7.22 -1.94
N LEU A 124 -24.63 6.54 -3.05
CA LEU A 124 -25.19 7.20 -4.24
C LEU A 124 -26.59 7.75 -3.96
N SER A 125 -26.92 8.92 -4.50
CA SER A 125 -28.25 9.54 -4.38
C SER A 125 -29.39 8.69 -4.99
N ASP A 126 -29.03 7.80 -5.93
CA ASP A 126 -29.97 6.87 -6.57
C ASP A 126 -30.35 5.69 -5.67
N HIS A 127 -29.59 5.41 -4.62
CA HIS A 127 -29.76 4.30 -3.69
C HIS A 127 -29.97 2.93 -4.37
N ARG A 128 -29.35 2.74 -5.54
CA ARG A 128 -29.33 1.48 -6.30
C ARG A 128 -27.99 1.28 -6.99
N ASN A 129 -27.73 0.05 -7.41
CA ASN A 129 -26.60 -0.22 -8.29
C ASN A 129 -26.85 0.32 -9.72
N PRO A 130 -25.80 0.70 -10.47
CA PRO A 130 -25.88 0.84 -11.92
C PRO A 130 -26.30 -0.49 -12.55
N THR A 131 -26.95 -0.43 -13.72
CA THR A 131 -27.37 -1.62 -14.49
C THR A 131 -26.78 -1.57 -15.90
N ARG A 132 -26.87 -2.72 -16.64
CA ARG A 132 -26.45 -2.75 -18.04
C ARG A 132 -27.15 -1.67 -18.88
N TRP A 133 -28.44 -1.45 -18.63
CA TRP A 133 -29.24 -0.45 -19.38
C TRP A 133 -28.80 0.99 -19.10
N ASP A 134 -28.25 1.28 -17.93
CA ASP A 134 -27.64 2.58 -17.67
C ASP A 134 -26.36 2.74 -18.49
N LEU A 135 -25.49 1.74 -18.49
CA LEU A 135 -24.21 1.73 -19.20
C LEU A 135 -24.37 1.70 -20.72
N ASP A 136 -25.35 0.97 -21.25
CA ASP A 136 -25.64 0.89 -22.69
C ASP A 136 -25.95 2.26 -23.32
N LYS A 137 -26.51 3.21 -22.55
CA LYS A 137 -26.83 4.57 -23.02
C LYS A 137 -25.57 5.34 -23.43
N VAL A 138 -24.43 5.05 -22.83
CA VAL A 138 -23.18 5.80 -22.98
C VAL A 138 -22.06 5.01 -23.62
N SER A 139 -22.19 3.68 -23.71
CA SER A 139 -21.15 2.78 -24.24
C SER A 139 -21.75 1.69 -25.12
N PRO A 140 -22.24 2.04 -26.35
CA PRO A 140 -22.83 1.05 -27.23
C PRO A 140 -21.82 0.18 -27.98
N GLU A 141 -20.57 0.63 -28.18
CA GLU A 141 -19.55 -0.05 -28.98
C GLU A 141 -18.34 -0.54 -28.16
N ASN A 142 -18.30 -0.23 -26.86
CA ASN A 142 -17.23 -0.62 -25.96
C ASN A 142 -17.77 -1.46 -24.81
N PRO A 143 -17.17 -2.63 -24.51
CA PRO A 143 -17.55 -3.40 -23.33
C PRO A 143 -17.13 -2.65 -22.06
N VAL A 144 -18.03 -2.55 -21.09
CA VAL A 144 -17.82 -1.86 -19.80
C VAL A 144 -17.80 -2.87 -18.68
N TRP A 145 -16.83 -2.75 -17.80
CA TRP A 145 -16.77 -3.45 -16.51
C TRP A 145 -16.46 -2.47 -15.39
N LEU A 146 -17.39 -2.29 -14.47
CA LEU A 146 -17.16 -1.53 -13.24
C LEU A 146 -17.18 -2.47 -12.05
N THR A 147 -16.25 -2.29 -11.11
CA THR A 147 -16.18 -3.09 -9.86
C THR A 147 -16.63 -2.22 -8.69
N ARG A 148 -17.53 -2.75 -7.85
CA ARG A 148 -17.98 -2.09 -6.62
C ARG A 148 -16.82 -1.95 -5.62
N THR A 149 -16.93 -1.00 -4.70
CA THR A 149 -15.91 -0.72 -3.68
C THR A 149 -15.47 -1.96 -2.88
N CYS A 150 -16.38 -2.90 -2.59
CA CYS A 150 -16.05 -4.14 -1.86
C CYS A 150 -15.20 -5.13 -2.68
N GLY A 151 -15.15 -5.02 -4.01
CA GLY A 151 -14.49 -5.98 -4.89
C GLY A 151 -15.25 -7.28 -5.18
N HIS A 152 -16.39 -7.52 -4.52
CA HIS A 152 -17.20 -8.73 -4.64
C HIS A 152 -18.38 -8.61 -5.61
N ILE A 153 -18.62 -7.43 -6.16
CA ILE A 153 -19.71 -7.12 -7.09
C ILE A 153 -19.14 -6.37 -8.28
N GLY A 154 -19.55 -6.79 -9.47
CA GLY A 154 -19.27 -6.07 -10.70
C GLY A 154 -20.54 -5.77 -11.48
N VAL A 155 -20.56 -4.67 -12.22
CA VAL A 155 -21.61 -4.37 -13.20
C VAL A 155 -21.00 -4.18 -14.58
N CYS A 156 -21.68 -4.69 -15.59
CA CYS A 156 -21.24 -4.58 -16.96
C CYS A 156 -22.40 -4.24 -17.90
N ASN A 157 -22.07 -3.70 -19.08
CA ASN A 157 -23.05 -3.39 -20.12
C ASN A 157 -23.46 -4.65 -20.92
N SER A 158 -24.43 -4.50 -21.81
CA SER A 158 -24.95 -5.63 -22.61
C SER A 158 -23.88 -6.25 -23.50
N LEU A 159 -22.99 -5.46 -24.09
CA LEU A 159 -21.90 -5.94 -24.92
C LEU A 159 -20.92 -6.84 -24.12
N ALA A 160 -20.59 -6.46 -22.91
CA ALA A 160 -19.72 -7.25 -22.03
C ALA A 160 -20.41 -8.56 -21.58
N LEU A 161 -21.72 -8.57 -21.33
CA LEU A 161 -22.49 -9.80 -21.06
C LEU A 161 -22.46 -10.74 -22.28
N GLU A 162 -22.65 -10.20 -23.49
CA GLU A 162 -22.57 -10.98 -24.73
C GLU A 162 -21.19 -11.64 -24.90
N ILE A 163 -20.10 -10.88 -24.72
CA ILE A 163 -18.73 -11.38 -24.76
C ILE A 163 -18.53 -12.49 -23.71
N GLY A 164 -19.09 -12.32 -22.51
CA GLY A 164 -19.04 -13.30 -21.43
C GLY A 164 -19.94 -14.52 -21.63
N GLY A 165 -20.79 -14.54 -22.66
CA GLY A 165 -21.78 -15.58 -22.91
C GLY A 165 -22.86 -15.65 -21.83
N VAL A 166 -23.17 -14.52 -21.18
CA VAL A 166 -24.18 -14.42 -20.11
C VAL A 166 -25.51 -13.98 -20.68
N SER A 167 -26.53 -14.81 -20.53
CA SER A 167 -27.91 -14.61 -21.01
C SER A 167 -28.93 -15.00 -19.95
N LYS A 168 -30.21 -14.85 -20.28
CA LYS A 168 -31.31 -15.31 -19.41
C LYS A 168 -31.25 -16.82 -19.12
N ASP A 169 -30.71 -17.61 -20.05
CA ASP A 169 -30.61 -19.06 -19.96
C ASP A 169 -29.36 -19.51 -19.19
N THR A 170 -28.44 -18.59 -18.85
CA THR A 170 -27.24 -18.90 -18.09
C THR A 170 -27.62 -19.36 -16.68
N LEU A 171 -27.13 -20.56 -16.31
CA LEU A 171 -27.33 -21.10 -14.96
C LEU A 171 -26.53 -20.29 -13.93
N GLN A 172 -27.07 -20.18 -12.72
CA GLN A 172 -26.36 -19.58 -11.60
C GLN A 172 -25.08 -20.36 -11.30
N PRO A 173 -23.90 -19.73 -11.30
CA PRO A 173 -22.66 -20.41 -10.95
C PRO A 173 -22.63 -20.74 -9.45
N VAL A 174 -22.09 -21.90 -9.11
CA VAL A 174 -21.95 -22.30 -7.70
C VAL A 174 -21.06 -21.27 -6.97
N GLY A 175 -21.58 -20.70 -5.90
CA GLY A 175 -20.89 -19.67 -5.12
C GLY A 175 -20.86 -18.27 -5.77
N GLY A 176 -21.70 -18.02 -6.77
CA GLY A 176 -21.88 -16.70 -7.39
C GLY A 176 -23.34 -16.44 -7.75
N ASN A 177 -23.68 -15.19 -8.03
CA ASN A 177 -25.03 -14.78 -8.40
C ASN A 177 -25.01 -13.88 -9.63
N ILE A 178 -25.83 -14.20 -10.62
CA ILE A 178 -26.18 -13.36 -11.77
C ILE A 178 -27.52 -12.70 -11.43
N GLU A 179 -27.53 -11.40 -11.16
CA GLU A 179 -28.78 -10.69 -10.90
C GLU A 179 -29.63 -10.64 -12.17
N LYS A 180 -30.90 -10.99 -12.06
CA LYS A 180 -31.88 -10.98 -13.16
C LYS A 180 -33.09 -10.17 -12.77
N ASP A 181 -33.70 -9.50 -13.75
CA ASP A 181 -34.96 -8.80 -13.59
C ASP A 181 -36.17 -9.76 -13.49
N GLU A 182 -37.37 -9.21 -13.35
CA GLU A 182 -38.63 -9.97 -13.30
C GLU A 182 -38.89 -10.81 -14.57
N GLY A 183 -38.30 -10.41 -15.70
CA GLY A 183 -38.36 -11.14 -16.98
C GLY A 183 -37.30 -12.24 -17.13
N GLY A 184 -36.41 -12.36 -16.13
CA GLY A 184 -35.29 -13.31 -16.14
C GLY A 184 -34.08 -12.81 -16.94
N GLU A 185 -34.07 -11.56 -17.41
CA GLU A 185 -32.94 -10.97 -18.12
C GLU A 185 -31.84 -10.50 -17.14
N PRO A 186 -30.56 -10.80 -17.40
CA PRO A 186 -29.47 -10.32 -16.56
C PRO A 186 -29.45 -8.79 -16.49
N THR A 187 -29.38 -8.22 -15.28
CA THR A 187 -29.33 -6.77 -15.07
C THR A 187 -27.94 -6.16 -15.37
N GLY A 188 -26.94 -7.02 -15.59
CA GLY A 188 -25.54 -6.64 -15.70
C GLY A 188 -24.78 -6.77 -14.39
N LEU A 189 -25.46 -6.93 -13.26
CA LEU A 189 -24.84 -7.11 -11.94
C LEU A 189 -24.45 -8.57 -11.73
N LEU A 190 -23.16 -8.79 -11.43
CA LEU A 190 -22.57 -10.09 -11.17
C LEU A 190 -21.92 -10.06 -9.79
N GLU A 191 -22.26 -11.01 -8.94
CA GLU A 191 -21.82 -11.09 -7.57
C GLU A 191 -20.94 -12.31 -7.35
N GLU A 192 -19.88 -12.11 -6.58
CA GLU A 192 -18.83 -13.06 -6.24
C GLU A 192 -17.98 -13.55 -7.44
N GLY A 193 -16.81 -14.10 -7.10
CA GLY A 193 -15.79 -14.50 -8.06
C GLY A 193 -16.31 -15.39 -9.21
N PRO A 194 -17.08 -16.46 -8.93
CA PRO A 194 -17.57 -17.36 -9.99
C PRO A 194 -18.48 -16.66 -11.02
N ALA A 195 -19.37 -15.76 -10.59
CA ALA A 195 -20.21 -15.02 -11.53
C ALA A 195 -19.42 -13.92 -12.25
N MET A 196 -18.63 -13.15 -11.53
CA MET A 196 -17.79 -12.10 -12.10
C MET A 196 -16.80 -12.65 -13.14
N SER A 197 -16.27 -13.84 -12.94
CA SER A 197 -15.30 -14.46 -13.85
C SER A 197 -15.88 -14.79 -15.22
N LEU A 198 -17.19 -14.94 -15.35
CA LEU A 198 -17.85 -15.18 -16.65
C LEU A 198 -17.51 -14.05 -17.65
N VAL A 199 -17.44 -12.82 -17.17
CA VAL A 199 -17.13 -11.64 -17.99
C VAL A 199 -15.64 -11.27 -17.85
N ARG A 200 -15.10 -11.20 -16.63
CA ARG A 200 -13.74 -10.70 -16.37
C ARG A 200 -12.63 -11.48 -17.07
N ARG A 201 -12.80 -12.79 -17.30
CA ARG A 201 -11.83 -13.61 -18.05
C ARG A 201 -11.62 -13.17 -19.51
N HIS A 202 -12.53 -12.35 -20.05
CA HIS A 202 -12.44 -11.79 -21.40
C HIS A 202 -11.81 -10.39 -21.45
N ILE A 203 -11.62 -9.75 -20.28
CA ILE A 203 -10.84 -8.52 -20.20
C ILE A 203 -9.39 -8.86 -20.57
N PRO A 204 -8.76 -8.16 -21.52
CA PRO A 204 -7.39 -8.43 -21.92
C PRO A 204 -6.45 -8.45 -20.73
N SER A 205 -5.52 -9.39 -20.70
CA SER A 205 -4.47 -9.42 -19.68
C SER A 205 -3.55 -8.20 -19.84
N THR A 206 -3.10 -7.66 -18.72
CA THR A 206 -2.15 -6.54 -18.69
C THR A 206 -0.88 -6.90 -19.47
N SER A 207 -0.57 -6.12 -20.50
CA SER A 207 0.65 -6.30 -21.27
C SER A 207 1.89 -5.83 -20.50
N PHE A 208 3.08 -6.16 -21.01
CA PHE A 208 4.33 -5.66 -20.46
C PHE A 208 4.39 -4.12 -20.47
N GLU A 209 3.99 -3.48 -21.58
CA GLU A 209 3.97 -2.03 -21.70
C GLU A 209 2.94 -1.38 -20.78
N ASP A 210 1.76 -1.99 -20.61
CA ASP A 210 0.76 -1.52 -19.65
C ASP A 210 1.30 -1.59 -18.22
N THR A 211 2.04 -2.67 -17.89
CA THR A 211 2.70 -2.82 -16.59
C THR A 211 3.75 -1.71 -16.38
N VAL A 212 4.57 -1.41 -17.40
CA VAL A 212 5.55 -0.31 -17.34
C VAL A 212 4.84 1.04 -17.13
N ASN A 213 3.76 1.28 -17.88
CA ASN A 213 2.99 2.51 -17.77
C ASN A 213 2.30 2.63 -16.41
N ALA A 214 1.73 1.55 -15.89
CA ALA A 214 1.13 1.51 -14.55
C ALA A 214 2.16 1.86 -13.46
N ILE A 215 3.37 1.29 -13.52
CA ILE A 215 4.47 1.62 -12.61
C ILE A 215 4.81 3.12 -12.67
N LYS A 216 4.94 3.69 -13.88
CA LYS A 216 5.24 5.12 -14.06
C LYS A 216 4.14 6.02 -13.52
N GLN A 217 2.87 5.68 -13.78
CA GLN A 217 1.71 6.44 -13.27
C GLN A 217 1.62 6.38 -11.74
N ALA A 218 1.75 5.18 -11.16
CA ALA A 218 1.77 5.02 -9.71
C ALA A 218 2.91 5.82 -9.08
N SER A 219 4.12 5.72 -9.62
CA SER A 219 5.30 6.44 -9.11
C SER A 219 5.13 7.96 -9.17
N LYS A 220 4.46 8.49 -10.21
CA LYS A 220 4.09 9.90 -10.28
C LYS A 220 3.10 10.26 -9.17
N ALA A 221 2.02 9.50 -9.01
CA ALA A 221 1.02 9.75 -7.97
C ALA A 221 1.60 9.63 -6.56
N PHE A 222 2.56 8.73 -6.34
CA PHE A 222 3.27 8.61 -5.06
C PHE A 222 4.08 9.87 -4.76
N SER A 223 4.78 10.44 -5.76
CA SER A 223 5.50 11.71 -5.55
C SER A 223 4.55 12.87 -5.22
N GLU A 224 3.36 12.91 -5.78
CA GLU A 224 2.33 13.91 -5.44
C GLU A 224 1.82 13.75 -3.99
N ALA A 225 1.80 12.52 -3.47
CA ALA A 225 1.42 12.21 -2.09
C ALA A 225 2.59 12.30 -1.08
N GLY A 226 3.81 12.63 -1.52
CA GLY A 226 4.99 12.72 -0.67
C GLY A 226 5.67 11.40 -0.35
N LEU A 227 5.32 10.32 -1.05
CA LEU A 227 6.00 9.03 -0.94
C LEU A 227 7.27 9.05 -1.79
N THR A 228 8.43 9.03 -1.14
CA THR A 228 9.75 8.94 -1.79
C THR A 228 10.29 7.52 -1.80
N GLY A 229 9.67 6.62 -1.04
CA GLY A 229 10.01 5.21 -0.99
C GLY A 229 8.78 4.33 -0.86
N VAL A 230 8.81 3.14 -1.50
CA VAL A 230 7.72 2.16 -1.42
C VAL A 230 8.28 0.73 -1.40
N VAL A 231 7.54 -0.19 -0.76
CA VAL A 231 7.80 -1.63 -0.84
C VAL A 231 6.68 -2.29 -1.63
N ASP A 232 6.97 -2.71 -2.88
CA ASP A 232 6.02 -3.45 -3.71
C ASP A 232 6.05 -4.93 -3.32
N ALA A 233 4.99 -5.35 -2.63
CA ALA A 233 4.89 -6.64 -2.00
C ALA A 233 4.19 -7.67 -2.89
N GLY A 234 4.95 -8.37 -3.68
CA GLY A 234 4.43 -9.49 -4.46
C GLY A 234 4.53 -9.27 -5.97
N ILE A 235 5.76 -9.22 -6.47
CA ILE A 235 6.04 -9.12 -7.90
C ILE A 235 6.43 -10.49 -8.49
N ASP A 236 6.28 -10.60 -9.80
CA ASP A 236 6.80 -11.70 -10.61
C ASP A 236 7.98 -11.26 -11.49
N SER A 237 8.49 -12.18 -12.31
CA SER A 237 9.61 -11.91 -13.23
C SER A 237 9.27 -10.88 -14.31
N MET A 238 8.03 -10.81 -14.76
CA MET A 238 7.58 -9.82 -15.76
C MET A 238 7.58 -8.43 -15.13
N THR A 239 7.00 -8.30 -13.95
CA THR A 239 6.94 -7.04 -13.18
C THR A 239 8.34 -6.53 -12.84
N MET A 240 9.29 -7.41 -12.47
CA MET A 240 10.69 -7.00 -12.24
C MET A 240 11.32 -6.41 -13.51
N ARG A 241 11.09 -7.02 -14.68
CA ARG A 241 11.58 -6.44 -15.96
C ARG A 241 10.91 -5.11 -16.29
N ALA A 242 9.62 -4.97 -15.97
CA ALA A 242 8.90 -3.72 -16.16
C ALA A 242 9.45 -2.60 -15.27
N TYR A 243 9.83 -2.90 -14.02
CA TYR A 243 10.54 -1.96 -13.15
C TYR A 243 11.89 -1.53 -13.71
N GLN A 244 12.69 -2.47 -14.22
CA GLN A 244 13.98 -2.15 -14.84
C GLN A 244 13.79 -1.21 -16.03
N LYS A 245 12.78 -1.46 -16.89
CA LYS A 245 12.46 -0.56 -18.00
C LYS A 245 11.99 0.80 -17.50
N ALA A 246 11.08 0.87 -16.55
CA ALA A 246 10.59 2.12 -16.00
C ALA A 246 11.72 2.95 -15.35
N ALA A 247 12.65 2.30 -14.64
CA ALA A 247 13.82 2.94 -14.06
C ALA A 247 14.77 3.48 -15.14
N ASN A 248 15.09 2.67 -16.16
CA ASN A 248 15.98 3.07 -17.27
C ASN A 248 15.38 4.22 -18.10
N ASP A 249 14.08 4.29 -18.24
CA ASP A 249 13.36 5.37 -18.91
C ASP A 249 13.27 6.65 -18.05
N GLY A 250 13.79 6.65 -16.82
CA GLY A 250 13.67 7.78 -15.88
C GLY A 250 12.23 8.02 -15.36
N GLY A 251 11.37 6.99 -15.43
CA GLY A 251 9.96 7.10 -15.05
C GLY A 251 9.67 6.86 -13.57
N LEU A 252 10.66 6.48 -12.76
CA LEU A 252 10.48 6.32 -11.32
C LEU A 252 10.72 7.66 -10.59
N ARG A 253 9.71 8.09 -9.84
CA ARG A 253 9.73 9.29 -8.96
C ARG A 253 9.67 8.93 -7.48
N ALA A 254 9.81 7.66 -7.16
CA ALA A 254 9.97 7.13 -5.81
C ALA A 254 10.93 5.93 -5.88
N ARG A 255 11.66 5.68 -4.81
CA ARG A 255 12.52 4.50 -4.67
C ARG A 255 11.66 3.28 -4.41
N VAL A 256 11.98 2.17 -5.06
CA VAL A 256 11.19 0.96 -4.99
C VAL A 256 12.01 -0.19 -4.41
N ASN A 257 11.51 -0.78 -3.36
CA ASN A 257 11.96 -2.07 -2.86
C ASN A 257 10.94 -3.14 -3.27
N THR A 258 11.40 -4.22 -3.90
CA THR A 258 10.52 -5.25 -4.46
C THR A 258 10.60 -6.55 -3.68
N MET A 259 9.47 -7.23 -3.51
CA MET A 259 9.40 -8.56 -2.92
C MET A 259 8.82 -9.55 -3.93
N LEU A 260 9.53 -10.66 -4.16
CA LEU A 260 9.09 -11.74 -5.04
C LEU A 260 7.89 -12.48 -4.44
N LEU A 261 6.87 -12.80 -5.23
CA LEU A 261 5.80 -13.70 -4.81
C LEU A 261 6.37 -15.08 -4.50
N GLY A 262 6.16 -15.55 -3.27
CA GLY A 262 6.61 -16.85 -2.83
C GLY A 262 5.78 -18.03 -3.35
N ARG A 263 4.58 -17.74 -3.89
CA ARG A 263 3.72 -18.67 -4.60
C ARG A 263 3.08 -17.94 -5.78
N ILE A 264 3.11 -18.53 -6.95
CA ILE A 264 2.48 -18.00 -8.16
C ILE A 264 1.39 -18.98 -8.60
N GLY A 265 0.13 -18.51 -8.66
CA GLY A 265 -1.00 -19.34 -9.04
C GLY A 265 -1.11 -20.63 -8.22
N ASP A 266 -1.18 -21.78 -8.89
CA ASP A 266 -1.36 -23.10 -8.27
C ASP A 266 -0.03 -23.83 -8.00
N GLU A 267 1.10 -23.12 -7.98
CA GLU A 267 2.42 -23.72 -7.65
C GLU A 267 2.36 -24.57 -6.39
N THR A 268 2.87 -25.79 -6.46
CA THR A 268 3.17 -26.62 -5.29
C THR A 268 4.29 -26.00 -4.44
N ALA A 269 4.48 -26.50 -3.23
CA ALA A 269 5.58 -26.04 -2.39
C ALA A 269 6.94 -26.38 -3.02
N GLU A 270 7.07 -27.55 -3.64
CA GLU A 270 8.28 -28.02 -4.31
C GLU A 270 8.66 -27.12 -5.49
N GLU A 271 7.71 -26.77 -6.36
CA GLU A 271 7.92 -25.86 -7.49
C GLU A 271 8.34 -24.46 -7.01
N SER A 272 7.66 -23.93 -5.98
CA SER A 272 8.03 -22.65 -5.38
C SER A 272 9.44 -22.68 -4.80
N VAL A 273 9.82 -23.76 -4.08
CA VAL A 273 11.16 -23.92 -3.49
C VAL A 273 12.23 -23.96 -4.58
N ILE A 274 12.00 -24.67 -5.68
CA ILE A 274 12.94 -24.67 -6.82
C ILE A 274 13.09 -23.25 -7.36
N ARG A 275 12.00 -22.55 -7.62
CA ARG A 275 12.02 -21.18 -8.15
C ARG A 275 12.71 -20.19 -7.20
N ILE A 276 12.49 -20.32 -5.89
CA ILE A 276 13.14 -19.48 -4.86
C ILE A 276 14.65 -19.74 -4.85
N ASN A 277 15.07 -21.01 -4.89
CA ASN A 277 16.48 -21.37 -4.87
C ASN A 277 17.22 -20.99 -6.16
N ASP A 278 16.54 -21.06 -7.30
CA ASP A 278 17.10 -20.66 -8.60
C ASP A 278 17.10 -19.14 -8.82
N PHE A 279 16.45 -18.37 -7.94
CA PHE A 279 16.41 -16.92 -8.06
C PHE A 279 17.79 -16.30 -7.74
N PRO A 280 18.43 -15.58 -8.68
CA PRO A 280 19.86 -15.31 -8.62
C PRO A 280 20.25 -14.11 -7.74
N ILE A 281 19.29 -13.49 -7.06
CA ILE A 281 19.54 -12.27 -6.26
C ILE A 281 19.01 -12.41 -4.83
N THR A 282 19.66 -11.74 -3.90
CA THR A 282 19.34 -11.74 -2.47
C THR A 282 18.95 -10.35 -1.99
N THR A 283 18.48 -10.24 -0.75
CA THR A 283 18.16 -8.97 -0.09
C THR A 283 19.28 -7.95 -0.26
N GLY A 284 18.91 -6.73 -0.67
CA GLY A 284 19.82 -5.60 -0.84
C GLY A 284 20.41 -5.45 -2.25
N TYR A 285 20.17 -6.40 -3.17
CA TYR A 285 20.63 -6.26 -4.56
C TYR A 285 19.89 -5.12 -5.29
N GLY A 286 20.63 -4.30 -6.00
CA GLY A 286 20.12 -3.17 -6.76
C GLY A 286 20.89 -1.89 -6.50
N ASN A 287 20.21 -0.76 -6.60
CA ASN A 287 20.76 0.58 -6.34
C ASN A 287 19.78 1.38 -5.48
N ASP A 288 20.08 2.67 -5.27
CA ASP A 288 19.24 3.52 -4.41
C ASP A 288 17.83 3.78 -4.99
N LEU A 289 17.58 3.48 -6.28
CA LEU A 289 16.27 3.72 -6.92
C LEU A 289 15.41 2.46 -7.02
N LEU A 290 16.01 1.31 -7.33
CA LEU A 290 15.35 0.01 -7.48
C LEU A 290 16.15 -1.07 -6.77
N ARG A 291 15.57 -1.71 -5.78
CA ARG A 291 16.22 -2.68 -4.91
C ARG A 291 15.34 -3.90 -4.69
N PHE A 292 15.98 -5.06 -4.54
CA PHE A 292 15.30 -6.28 -4.14
C PHE A 292 15.33 -6.44 -2.62
N LEU A 293 14.15 -6.57 -2.00
CA LEU A 293 14.02 -6.76 -0.57
C LEU A 293 13.93 -8.23 -0.18
N GLY A 294 13.06 -9.01 -0.84
CA GLY A 294 12.90 -10.40 -0.41
C GLY A 294 11.69 -11.14 -0.96
N LEU A 295 11.14 -12.03 -0.13
CA LEU A 295 10.05 -12.93 -0.46
C LEU A 295 8.75 -12.51 0.23
N LYS A 296 7.64 -12.46 -0.50
CA LYS A 296 6.28 -12.23 0.01
C LYS A 296 5.49 -13.53 0.03
N LEU A 297 4.93 -13.86 1.18
CA LEU A 297 4.02 -14.99 1.37
C LEU A 297 2.67 -14.53 1.93
N LEU A 298 1.64 -15.36 1.77
CA LEU A 298 0.33 -15.20 2.35
C LEU A 298 -0.06 -16.49 3.06
N ILE A 299 -0.65 -16.37 4.26
CA ILE A 299 -1.12 -17.54 5.01
C ILE A 299 -2.61 -17.55 5.28
N ASP A 300 -3.25 -16.38 5.34
CA ASP A 300 -4.69 -16.25 5.55
C ASP A 300 -5.30 -15.16 4.66
N GLY A 301 -6.60 -14.93 4.82
CA GLY A 301 -7.32 -13.89 4.11
C GLY A 301 -7.46 -12.59 4.90
N GLY A 302 -8.60 -11.87 4.73
CA GLY A 302 -8.86 -10.56 5.34
C GLY A 302 -10.02 -10.58 6.35
N ILE A 303 -9.98 -9.67 7.33
CA ILE A 303 -11.05 -9.52 8.33
C ILE A 303 -12.37 -9.12 7.67
N GLY A 304 -12.34 -8.20 6.69
CA GLY A 304 -13.54 -7.74 6.00
C GLY A 304 -14.31 -8.84 5.27
N GLY A 305 -13.58 -9.82 4.71
CA GLY A 305 -14.15 -10.99 4.05
C GLY A 305 -14.40 -12.18 4.99
N ARG A 306 -14.17 -12.05 6.29
CA ARG A 306 -14.26 -13.12 7.30
C ARG A 306 -13.42 -14.37 6.94
N THR A 307 -12.27 -14.14 6.32
CA THR A 307 -11.32 -15.18 5.90
C THR A 307 -9.96 -15.09 6.61
N ALA A 308 -9.70 -14.00 7.34
CA ALA A 308 -8.55 -13.93 8.25
C ALA A 308 -8.66 -14.99 9.36
N LEU A 309 -7.60 -15.76 9.60
CA LEU A 309 -7.62 -16.84 10.59
C LEU A 309 -7.52 -16.28 12.02
N LEU A 310 -8.64 -16.21 12.70
CA LEU A 310 -8.75 -15.75 14.07
C LEU A 310 -8.57 -16.90 15.07
N ARG A 311 -8.19 -16.60 16.33
CA ARG A 311 -8.17 -17.57 17.43
C ARG A 311 -9.58 -17.94 17.89
N GLN A 312 -10.52 -16.99 17.78
CA GLN A 312 -11.93 -17.15 18.13
C GLN A 312 -12.79 -16.89 16.88
N PRO A 313 -14.02 -17.46 16.81
CA PRO A 313 -14.91 -17.22 15.67
C PRO A 313 -15.25 -15.74 15.47
N TYR A 314 -15.65 -15.37 14.27
CA TYR A 314 -16.23 -14.07 13.94
C TYR A 314 -17.50 -13.83 14.78
N GLU A 315 -17.84 -12.55 15.04
CA GLU A 315 -18.88 -12.17 15.99
C GLU A 315 -20.26 -12.76 15.61
N ASP A 316 -20.60 -12.71 14.34
CA ASP A 316 -21.85 -13.17 13.77
C ASP A 316 -21.81 -14.60 13.18
N GLN A 317 -20.66 -15.26 13.18
CA GLN A 317 -20.43 -16.58 12.57
C GLN A 317 -19.69 -17.54 13.51
N LYS A 318 -20.42 -18.12 14.45
CA LYS A 318 -19.85 -18.92 15.57
C LYS A 318 -18.97 -20.11 15.17
N ASP A 319 -19.11 -20.61 13.96
CA ASP A 319 -18.34 -21.75 13.45
C ASP A 319 -17.21 -21.31 12.50
N ASN A 320 -17.15 -20.01 12.15
CA ASN A 320 -16.15 -19.47 11.25
C ASN A 320 -15.01 -18.79 12.00
N LYS A 321 -13.80 -19.32 11.90
CA LYS A 321 -12.57 -18.70 12.41
C LYS A 321 -11.66 -18.16 11.30
N GLY A 322 -12.11 -18.16 10.04
CA GLY A 322 -11.28 -17.89 8.87
C GLY A 322 -10.61 -19.15 8.31
N ILE A 323 -9.68 -18.96 7.39
CA ILE A 323 -9.04 -20.04 6.63
C ILE A 323 -7.52 -19.87 6.55
N LEU A 324 -6.81 -20.98 6.41
CA LEU A 324 -5.44 -20.99 5.89
C LEU A 324 -5.51 -21.13 4.35
N VAL A 325 -4.77 -20.27 3.63
CA VAL A 325 -4.71 -20.30 2.17
C VAL A 325 -3.64 -21.26 1.64
N MET A 326 -2.85 -21.82 2.53
CA MET A 326 -1.92 -22.91 2.24
C MET A 326 -1.68 -23.79 3.48
N PRO A 327 -1.27 -25.08 3.30
CA PRO A 327 -0.85 -25.94 4.40
C PRO A 327 0.35 -25.36 5.16
N ILE A 328 0.41 -25.62 6.48
CA ILE A 328 1.50 -25.11 7.36
C ILE A 328 2.86 -25.68 6.91
N GLU A 329 2.91 -26.93 6.50
CA GLU A 329 4.11 -27.59 6.01
C GLU A 329 4.65 -26.94 4.73
N ASP A 330 3.75 -26.47 3.88
CA ASP A 330 4.07 -25.77 2.63
C ASP A 330 4.60 -24.35 2.91
N LEU A 331 4.02 -23.66 3.91
CA LEU A 331 4.57 -22.40 4.41
C LEU A 331 6.00 -22.61 4.90
N GLN A 332 6.22 -23.64 5.75
CA GLN A 332 7.53 -23.92 6.33
C GLN A 332 8.61 -24.16 5.27
N LYS A 333 8.30 -24.97 4.23
CA LYS A 333 9.24 -25.21 3.12
C LYS A 333 9.66 -23.91 2.41
N ARG A 334 8.71 -23.00 2.16
CA ARG A 334 8.97 -21.72 1.49
C ARG A 334 9.76 -20.76 2.36
N VAL A 335 9.47 -20.70 3.67
CA VAL A 335 10.22 -19.88 4.63
C VAL A 335 11.67 -20.38 4.75
N ASP A 336 11.86 -21.69 4.89
CA ASP A 336 13.20 -22.29 4.94
C ASP A 336 13.99 -22.00 3.66
N ALA A 337 13.38 -22.18 2.49
CA ALA A 337 14.03 -21.90 1.20
C ALA A 337 14.40 -20.41 1.06
N GLY A 338 13.48 -19.48 1.37
CA GLY A 338 13.77 -18.05 1.33
C GLY A 338 14.89 -17.63 2.29
N ASN A 339 14.92 -18.20 3.50
CA ASN A 339 16.00 -17.94 4.45
C ASN A 339 17.35 -18.45 3.94
N LEU A 340 17.40 -19.67 3.41
CA LEU A 340 18.61 -20.25 2.82
C LEU A 340 19.10 -19.47 1.59
N ALA A 341 18.17 -18.97 0.76
CA ALA A 341 18.47 -18.11 -0.37
C ALA A 341 18.91 -16.68 0.02
N GLY A 342 18.99 -16.37 1.31
CA GLY A 342 19.44 -15.05 1.77
C GLY A 342 18.40 -13.93 1.61
N MET A 343 17.13 -14.26 1.51
CA MET A 343 16.04 -13.30 1.33
C MET A 343 15.44 -12.85 2.67
N ASN A 344 15.09 -11.57 2.79
CA ASN A 344 14.09 -11.11 3.77
C ASN A 344 12.75 -11.76 3.45
N ILE A 345 11.93 -12.03 4.45
CA ILE A 345 10.63 -12.68 4.26
C ILE A 345 9.55 -11.86 4.95
N GLY A 346 8.55 -11.43 4.18
CA GLY A 346 7.34 -10.81 4.70
C GLY A 346 6.13 -11.71 4.48
N ILE A 347 5.36 -11.96 5.54
CA ILE A 347 4.19 -12.85 5.47
C ILE A 347 2.93 -12.09 5.84
N HIS A 348 1.97 -12.06 4.91
CA HIS A 348 0.62 -11.60 5.20
C HIS A 348 0.00 -12.51 6.26
N CYS A 349 -0.36 -11.94 7.39
CA CYS A 349 -1.12 -12.58 8.45
C CYS A 349 -2.03 -11.55 9.12
N ALA A 350 -3.30 -11.56 8.71
CA ALA A 350 -4.30 -10.65 9.22
C ALA A 350 -4.90 -11.15 10.54
N GLY A 351 -5.17 -12.43 10.67
CA GLY A 351 -5.73 -13.00 11.89
C GLY A 351 -4.69 -13.30 12.96
N GLY A 352 -5.09 -13.19 14.24
CA GLY A 352 -4.22 -13.57 15.36
C GLY A 352 -3.81 -15.05 15.35
N GLY A 353 -4.67 -15.95 14.86
CA GLY A 353 -4.36 -17.37 14.66
C GLY A 353 -3.32 -17.57 13.53
N ALA A 354 -3.42 -16.79 12.45
CA ALA A 354 -2.42 -16.80 11.38
C ALA A 354 -1.05 -16.32 11.88
N MET A 355 -1.02 -15.30 12.73
CA MET A 355 0.21 -14.80 13.35
C MET A 355 0.92 -15.89 14.17
N ASP A 356 0.15 -16.71 14.91
CA ASP A 356 0.72 -17.83 15.66
C ASP A 356 1.40 -18.84 14.72
N VAL A 357 0.78 -19.15 13.59
CA VAL A 357 1.33 -20.05 12.57
C VAL A 357 2.63 -19.48 11.97
N VAL A 358 2.63 -18.19 11.60
CA VAL A 358 3.80 -17.51 11.02
C VAL A 358 4.97 -17.49 11.99
N LEU A 359 4.73 -17.09 13.24
CA LEU A 359 5.79 -16.99 14.23
C LEU A 359 6.34 -18.37 14.60
N ASN A 360 5.51 -19.42 14.64
CA ASN A 360 5.99 -20.78 14.79
C ASN A 360 6.89 -21.21 13.61
N ALA A 361 6.53 -20.86 12.38
CA ALA A 361 7.36 -21.15 11.20
C ALA A 361 8.71 -20.43 11.27
N PHE A 362 8.73 -19.18 11.74
CA PHE A 362 9.98 -18.44 11.96
C PHE A 362 10.85 -19.07 13.06
N GLU A 363 10.24 -19.53 14.15
CA GLU A 363 10.95 -20.25 15.22
C GLU A 363 11.59 -21.56 14.72
N GLU A 364 10.85 -22.35 13.92
CA GLU A 364 11.38 -23.60 13.35
C GLU A 364 12.49 -23.34 12.33
N THR A 365 12.39 -22.26 11.55
CA THR A 365 13.47 -21.85 10.64
C THR A 365 14.70 -21.37 11.41
N ASP A 366 14.53 -20.56 12.49
CA ASP A 366 15.62 -20.06 13.32
C ASP A 366 16.44 -21.19 13.95
N LYS A 367 15.79 -22.30 14.36
CA LYS A 367 16.48 -23.49 14.89
C LYS A 367 17.41 -24.16 13.86
N LYS A 368 17.08 -24.05 12.57
CA LYS A 368 17.86 -24.62 11.46
C LYS A 368 18.95 -23.66 10.97
N SER A 369 18.58 -22.39 10.83
CA SER A 369 19.45 -21.31 10.34
C SER A 369 19.00 -19.99 10.95
N PRO A 370 19.82 -19.31 11.77
CA PRO A 370 19.43 -18.11 12.52
C PRO A 370 18.84 -17.02 11.62
N ILE A 371 17.70 -16.44 12.05
CA ILE A 371 17.01 -15.37 11.33
C ILE A 371 17.19 -13.99 11.98
N LYS A 372 17.77 -13.91 13.18
CA LYS A 372 18.02 -12.64 13.86
C LYS A 372 18.86 -11.71 12.98
N GLY A 373 18.39 -10.46 12.79
CA GLY A 373 19.01 -9.50 11.88
C GLY A 373 18.52 -9.61 10.41
N ARG A 374 17.75 -10.64 10.06
CA ARG A 374 17.11 -10.78 8.75
C ARG A 374 15.87 -9.91 8.60
N ARG A 375 15.37 -9.35 9.71
CA ARG A 375 14.17 -8.48 9.76
C ARG A 375 12.96 -9.11 9.07
N PHE A 376 12.74 -10.41 9.25
CA PHE A 376 11.51 -11.05 8.79
C PHE A 376 10.32 -10.28 9.31
N SER A 377 9.25 -10.18 8.54
CA SER A 377 8.12 -9.34 8.90
C SER A 377 6.79 -10.09 8.94
N ILE A 378 5.96 -9.70 9.89
CA ILE A 378 4.53 -9.98 9.90
C ILE A 378 3.80 -8.77 9.33
N ILE A 379 3.00 -9.02 8.29
CA ILE A 379 2.28 -7.97 7.57
C ILE A 379 0.83 -7.98 8.06
N HIS A 380 0.25 -6.80 8.30
CA HIS A 380 -1.05 -6.52 8.93
C HIS A 380 -1.04 -6.67 10.45
N ALA A 381 -0.66 -7.80 11.02
CA ALA A 381 -0.35 -8.02 12.43
C ALA A 381 -1.44 -7.59 13.43
N TYR A 382 -2.67 -8.12 13.29
CA TYR A 382 -3.76 -7.86 14.23
C TYR A 382 -3.75 -8.80 15.43
N GLN A 383 -4.28 -8.34 16.56
CA GLN A 383 -4.59 -9.14 17.76
C GLN A 383 -3.40 -9.98 18.27
N PRO A 384 -2.23 -9.37 18.54
CA PRO A 384 -1.08 -10.08 19.12
C PRO A 384 -1.37 -10.57 20.55
N THR A 385 -0.57 -11.51 21.01
CA THR A 385 -0.51 -11.98 22.41
C THR A 385 0.86 -11.68 23.00
N GLU A 386 1.01 -11.80 24.33
CA GLU A 386 2.31 -11.69 25.02
C GLU A 386 3.38 -12.61 24.40
N LYS A 387 2.99 -13.86 24.08
CA LYS A 387 3.90 -14.80 23.41
C LYS A 387 4.36 -14.29 22.04
N ASN A 388 3.47 -13.62 21.28
CA ASN A 388 3.85 -13.05 19.99
C ASN A 388 4.86 -11.91 20.17
N PHE A 389 4.69 -11.04 21.16
CA PHE A 389 5.66 -9.99 21.47
C PHE A 389 7.03 -10.57 21.86
N GLU A 390 7.06 -11.57 22.74
CA GLU A 390 8.29 -12.25 23.14
C GLU A 390 9.03 -12.87 21.96
N THR A 391 8.28 -13.58 21.09
CA THR A 391 8.85 -14.23 19.90
C THR A 391 9.39 -13.20 18.90
N CYS A 392 8.62 -12.14 18.59
CA CYS A 392 9.06 -11.09 17.68
C CYS A 392 10.34 -10.41 18.19
N ARG A 393 10.40 -10.06 19.47
CA ARG A 393 11.57 -9.42 20.10
C ARG A 393 12.81 -10.33 20.06
N ARG A 394 12.64 -11.61 20.38
CA ARG A 394 13.73 -12.59 20.38
C ARG A 394 14.30 -12.82 18.97
N LEU A 395 13.45 -12.93 17.98
CA LEU A 395 13.82 -13.21 16.59
C LEU A 395 14.17 -11.96 15.77
N GLY A 396 13.88 -10.75 16.28
CA GLY A 396 14.05 -9.50 15.53
C GLY A 396 13.05 -9.35 14.39
N VAL A 397 11.81 -9.82 14.59
CA VAL A 397 10.72 -9.69 13.62
C VAL A 397 10.20 -8.27 13.61
N VAL A 398 9.92 -7.75 12.42
CA VAL A 398 9.38 -6.40 12.16
C VAL A 398 7.89 -6.47 11.84
N VAL A 399 7.14 -5.45 12.18
CA VAL A 399 5.73 -5.31 11.80
C VAL A 399 5.60 -4.35 10.62
N ALA A 400 5.02 -4.79 9.50
CA ALA A 400 4.57 -3.93 8.41
C ALA A 400 3.05 -3.72 8.52
N SER A 401 2.65 -2.59 9.11
CA SER A 401 1.25 -2.30 9.44
C SER A 401 0.62 -1.34 8.45
N GLN A 402 -0.72 -1.40 8.31
CA GLN A 402 -1.51 -0.50 7.47
C GLN A 402 -2.51 0.27 8.34
N PRO A 403 -2.10 1.42 8.90
CA PRO A 403 -3.01 2.23 9.71
C PRO A 403 -4.23 2.72 8.95
N SER A 404 -4.11 2.90 7.62
CA SER A 404 -5.19 3.22 6.69
C SER A 404 -6.40 2.28 6.79
N PHE A 405 -6.16 1.00 7.11
CA PHE A 405 -7.25 0.03 7.26
C PHE A 405 -8.17 0.36 8.44
N LEU A 406 -7.64 0.94 9.50
CA LEU A 406 -8.46 1.40 10.61
C LEU A 406 -9.38 2.53 10.15
N TYR A 407 -8.87 3.47 9.36
CA TYR A 407 -9.65 4.59 8.84
C TYR A 407 -10.71 4.13 7.84
N TYR A 408 -10.30 3.46 6.76
CA TYR A 408 -11.17 3.15 5.63
C TYR A 408 -12.05 1.90 5.83
N LEU A 409 -11.59 0.92 6.59
CA LEU A 409 -12.22 -0.40 6.74
C LEU A 409 -12.66 -0.70 8.18
N GLY A 410 -12.33 0.18 9.13
CA GLY A 410 -12.48 -0.06 10.55
C GLY A 410 -13.91 -0.35 10.99
N ASP A 411 -14.91 0.31 10.40
CA ASP A 411 -16.33 0.07 10.75
C ASP A 411 -16.75 -1.37 10.44
N SER A 412 -16.40 -1.88 9.26
CA SER A 412 -16.65 -3.28 8.87
C SER A 412 -15.85 -4.27 9.72
N TYR A 413 -14.61 -3.90 10.07
CA TYR A 413 -13.79 -4.75 10.93
C TYR A 413 -14.35 -4.84 12.35
N HIS A 414 -14.81 -3.72 12.91
CA HIS A 414 -15.47 -3.66 14.20
C HIS A 414 -16.71 -4.57 14.25
N GLU A 415 -17.56 -4.48 13.23
CA GLU A 415 -18.74 -5.36 13.10
C GLU A 415 -18.34 -6.85 13.10
N ASN A 416 -17.28 -7.20 12.36
CA ASN A 416 -16.86 -8.59 12.18
C ASN A 416 -16.21 -9.22 13.42
N VAL A 417 -15.50 -8.42 14.24
CA VAL A 417 -14.77 -8.95 15.41
C VAL A 417 -15.36 -8.53 16.76
N GLY A 418 -16.30 -7.59 16.80
CA GLY A 418 -16.94 -7.08 18.01
C GLY A 418 -16.07 -6.09 18.81
N ASP A 419 -16.67 -5.47 19.82
CA ASP A 419 -16.11 -4.36 20.60
C ASP A 419 -14.74 -4.67 21.22
N GLU A 420 -14.62 -5.77 21.92
CA GLU A 420 -13.40 -6.08 22.69
C GLU A 420 -12.22 -6.41 21.77
N ARG A 421 -12.44 -7.16 20.69
CA ARG A 421 -11.38 -7.56 19.76
C ARG A 421 -10.97 -6.44 18.82
N SER A 422 -11.90 -5.51 18.52
CA SER A 422 -11.60 -4.33 17.67
C SER A 422 -10.59 -3.38 18.31
N LYS A 423 -10.47 -3.36 19.63
CA LYS A 423 -9.44 -2.61 20.36
C LYS A 423 -8.02 -3.02 19.96
N TRP A 424 -7.85 -4.28 19.54
CA TRP A 424 -6.58 -4.88 19.12
C TRP A 424 -6.37 -4.89 17.61
N LEU A 425 -7.18 -4.13 16.87
CA LEU A 425 -6.93 -3.86 15.45
C LEU A 425 -5.85 -2.77 15.32
N LYS A 426 -4.76 -3.08 14.61
CA LYS A 426 -3.60 -2.18 14.49
C LYS A 426 -3.07 -1.68 15.85
N PRO A 427 -2.62 -2.56 16.75
CA PRO A 427 -2.24 -2.19 18.11
C PRO A 427 -0.80 -1.62 18.15
N HIS A 428 -0.60 -0.44 17.53
CA HIS A 428 0.73 0.13 17.34
C HIS A 428 1.43 0.44 18.67
N ARG A 429 0.70 0.97 19.67
CA ARG A 429 1.25 1.24 21.00
C ARG A 429 1.83 -0.03 21.63
N ALA A 430 1.06 -1.14 21.59
CA ALA A 430 1.51 -2.39 22.16
C ALA A 430 2.77 -2.94 21.47
N TRP A 431 2.86 -2.83 20.14
CA TRP A 431 4.07 -3.23 19.41
C TRP A 431 5.29 -2.39 19.80
N ILE A 432 5.14 -1.06 19.82
CA ILE A 432 6.22 -0.11 20.16
C ILE A 432 6.68 -0.30 21.61
N ASP A 433 5.75 -0.40 22.56
CA ASP A 433 6.08 -0.57 23.99
C ASP A 433 6.78 -1.91 24.27
N ASN A 434 6.57 -2.91 23.42
CA ASN A 434 7.30 -4.17 23.47
C ASN A 434 8.64 -4.15 22.71
N GLY A 435 9.09 -2.97 22.22
CA GLY A 435 10.38 -2.82 21.53
C GLY A 435 10.42 -3.46 20.15
N ILE A 436 9.27 -3.58 19.48
CA ILE A 436 9.17 -4.16 18.14
C ILE A 436 9.04 -3.01 17.13
N GLU A 437 9.85 -3.06 16.08
CA GLU A 437 9.85 -2.05 15.02
C GLU A 437 8.58 -2.15 14.17
N VAL A 438 7.90 -1.02 13.99
CA VAL A 438 6.67 -0.90 13.20
C VAL A 438 6.89 0.06 12.05
N ALA A 439 6.86 -0.46 10.83
CA ALA A 439 6.81 0.33 9.61
C ALA A 439 5.36 0.44 9.11
N ALA A 440 4.96 1.62 8.65
CA ALA A 440 3.61 1.86 8.16
C ALA A 440 3.52 1.84 6.63
N GLY A 441 2.37 1.44 6.12
CA GLY A 441 2.04 1.41 4.70
C GLY A 441 0.55 1.51 4.46
N THR A 442 0.12 1.49 3.20
CA THR A 442 -1.30 1.65 2.82
C THR A 442 -1.93 0.38 2.26
N ASP A 443 -1.12 -0.53 1.72
CA ASP A 443 -1.59 -1.69 0.97
C ASP A 443 -2.47 -1.28 -0.24
N SER A 444 -2.17 -0.11 -0.85
CA SER A 444 -2.90 0.31 -2.04
C SER A 444 -2.75 -0.73 -3.17
N PRO A 445 -3.83 -1.06 -3.87
CA PRO A 445 -5.12 -0.38 -3.98
C PRO A 445 -6.22 -0.84 -3.01
N VAL A 446 -5.91 -1.64 -1.99
CA VAL A 446 -6.90 -2.05 -0.96
C VAL A 446 -7.45 -0.81 -0.25
N THR A 447 -6.57 0.09 0.18
CA THR A 447 -6.94 1.46 0.58
C THR A 447 -6.18 2.48 -0.27
N PRO A 448 -6.56 3.76 -0.28
CA PRO A 448 -5.82 4.79 -0.99
C PRO A 448 -4.35 4.87 -0.55
N TYR A 449 -3.45 5.18 -1.49
CA TYR A 449 -2.01 5.38 -1.24
C TYR A 449 -1.69 6.68 -0.48
N LEU A 450 -2.68 7.36 0.10
CA LEU A 450 -2.52 8.63 0.80
C LEU A 450 -1.95 8.41 2.21
N PRO A 451 -0.74 8.90 2.54
CA PRO A 451 -0.10 8.60 3.82
C PRO A 451 -0.69 9.39 5.00
N PHE A 452 -1.15 10.64 4.80
CA PHE A 452 -1.60 11.48 5.90
C PHE A 452 -2.89 11.01 6.58
N PRO A 453 -3.95 10.54 5.87
CA PRO A 453 -5.08 9.85 6.49
C PRO A 453 -4.67 8.61 7.28
N SER A 454 -3.69 7.86 6.76
CA SER A 454 -3.14 6.68 7.42
C SER A 454 -2.35 7.03 8.69
N LEU A 455 -1.49 8.05 8.63
CA LEU A 455 -0.75 8.59 9.77
C LEU A 455 -1.72 9.09 10.85
N TRP A 456 -2.72 9.89 10.46
CA TRP A 456 -3.75 10.38 11.36
C TRP A 456 -4.53 9.23 12.04
N ALA A 457 -4.84 8.16 11.31
CA ALA A 457 -5.53 7.00 11.86
C ALA A 457 -4.76 6.33 13.02
N SER A 458 -3.43 6.36 13.00
CA SER A 458 -2.60 5.86 14.10
C SER A 458 -2.73 6.72 15.37
N ILE A 459 -2.96 8.03 15.20
CA ILE A 459 -3.06 9.02 16.28
C ILE A 459 -4.50 9.10 16.81
N ALA A 460 -5.47 9.32 15.92
CA ALA A 460 -6.86 9.56 16.29
C ALA A 460 -7.65 8.28 16.57
N ARG A 461 -7.32 7.17 15.89
CA ARG A 461 -7.99 5.88 16.00
C ARG A 461 -9.49 5.94 15.68
N LYS A 462 -9.85 6.73 14.67
CA LYS A 462 -11.24 6.93 14.22
C LYS A 462 -11.43 6.39 12.81
N THR A 463 -12.63 5.85 12.55
CA THR A 463 -13.06 5.40 11.21
C THR A 463 -13.57 6.56 10.37
N GLU A 464 -13.59 6.36 9.03
CA GLU A 464 -13.99 7.41 8.07
C GLU A 464 -15.48 7.73 8.12
N VAL A 465 -16.32 6.70 8.14
CA VAL A 465 -17.77 6.84 7.91
C VAL A 465 -18.53 7.09 9.19
N LEU A 466 -18.41 6.21 10.18
CA LEU A 466 -19.14 6.31 11.42
C LEU A 466 -18.39 7.11 12.49
N GLY A 467 -17.10 7.40 12.27
CA GLY A 467 -16.26 8.02 13.30
C GLY A 467 -16.04 7.14 14.52
N THR A 468 -16.25 5.82 14.37
CA THR A 468 -16.09 4.84 15.46
C THR A 468 -14.65 4.91 15.97
N GLN A 469 -14.49 5.08 17.27
CA GLN A 469 -13.18 5.11 17.91
C GLN A 469 -12.87 3.75 18.51
N MET A 470 -11.75 3.15 18.11
CA MET A 470 -11.38 1.78 18.52
C MET A 470 -10.01 1.76 19.19
N GLY A 471 -9.95 1.17 20.42
CA GLY A 471 -8.68 0.94 21.11
C GLY A 471 -7.88 2.21 21.31
N THR A 472 -8.43 3.21 22.00
CA THR A 472 -7.75 4.50 22.25
C THR A 472 -6.44 4.35 22.99
N GLU A 473 -6.28 3.29 23.75
CA GLU A 473 -5.03 2.89 24.43
C GLU A 473 -3.93 2.48 23.45
N GLN A 474 -4.27 2.24 22.18
CA GLN A 474 -3.33 1.91 21.12
C GLN A 474 -2.88 3.11 20.27
N LYS A 475 -3.24 4.34 20.69
CA LYS A 475 -2.77 5.57 20.06
C LYS A 475 -1.26 5.69 20.12
N VAL A 476 -0.67 6.26 19.07
CA VAL A 476 0.73 6.67 19.05
C VAL A 476 0.84 8.18 19.04
N THR A 477 1.99 8.71 19.39
CA THR A 477 2.28 10.14 19.27
C THR A 477 2.47 10.54 17.80
N ARG A 478 2.44 11.84 17.51
CA ARG A 478 2.72 12.37 16.17
C ARG A 478 4.12 11.98 15.69
N GLU A 479 5.10 12.07 16.58
CA GLU A 479 6.49 11.70 16.29
C GLU A 479 6.61 10.21 15.94
N GLU A 480 5.99 9.33 16.72
CA GLU A 480 5.97 7.89 16.45
C GLU A 480 5.30 7.58 15.11
N ALA A 481 4.17 8.21 14.82
CA ALA A 481 3.47 8.04 13.54
C ALA A 481 4.34 8.50 12.35
N ILE A 482 5.06 9.62 12.48
CA ILE A 482 6.02 10.09 11.47
C ILE A 482 7.17 9.09 11.33
N ARG A 483 7.75 8.63 12.43
CA ARG A 483 8.83 7.62 12.41
C ARG A 483 8.39 6.34 11.71
N MET A 484 7.14 5.89 11.87
CA MET A 484 6.61 4.69 11.20
C MET A 484 6.62 4.84 9.67
N TYR A 485 6.40 6.03 9.14
CA TYR A 485 6.40 6.35 7.71
C TYR A 485 7.75 6.84 7.17
N THR A 486 8.78 6.93 7.99
CA THR A 486 10.10 7.46 7.60
C THR A 486 11.20 6.49 8.00
N ILE A 487 11.87 6.73 9.13
CA ILE A 487 13.04 5.94 9.56
C ILE A 487 12.71 4.46 9.83
N LYS A 488 11.49 4.13 10.28
CA LYS A 488 11.08 2.73 10.47
C LYS A 488 10.80 2.02 9.14
N GLY A 489 10.29 2.74 8.14
CA GLY A 489 10.20 2.25 6.76
C GLY A 489 11.60 1.98 6.18
N ALA A 490 12.55 2.89 6.39
CA ALA A 490 13.94 2.71 5.99
C ALA A 490 14.59 1.53 6.74
N TYR A 491 14.36 1.40 8.03
CA TYR A 491 14.82 0.26 8.82
C TYR A 491 14.30 -1.08 8.25
N TYR A 492 13.01 -1.14 7.92
CA TYR A 492 12.42 -2.35 7.33
C TYR A 492 13.12 -2.77 6.03
N THR A 493 13.57 -1.81 5.23
CA THR A 493 14.25 -2.05 3.94
C THR A 493 15.77 -2.11 4.02
N PHE A 494 16.37 -2.10 5.23
CA PHE A 494 17.83 -2.08 5.47
C PHE A 494 18.51 -0.84 4.89
N GLU A 495 17.86 0.30 4.95
CA GLU A 495 18.31 1.56 4.36
C GLU A 495 18.31 2.73 5.36
N GLU A 496 18.20 2.47 6.66
CA GLU A 496 18.16 3.49 7.71
C GLU A 496 19.44 4.33 7.79
N ASP A 497 20.56 3.80 7.33
CA ASP A 497 21.84 4.53 7.28
C ASP A 497 21.93 5.47 6.08
N ILE A 498 21.03 5.34 5.08
CA ILE A 498 21.08 6.11 3.85
C ILE A 498 19.85 6.95 3.56
N LYS A 499 18.73 6.74 4.26
CA LYS A 499 17.48 7.51 4.11
C LYS A 499 16.58 7.41 5.34
N GLY A 500 15.43 8.10 5.33
CA GLY A 500 14.39 8.04 6.36
C GLY A 500 14.53 9.07 7.47
N SER A 501 15.60 9.88 7.46
CA SER A 501 15.78 11.07 8.29
C SER A 501 16.58 12.11 7.53
N ILE A 502 16.52 13.38 7.97
CA ILE A 502 17.27 14.50 7.39
C ILE A 502 18.57 14.69 8.19
N GLU A 503 19.57 13.90 7.82
CA GLU A 503 20.88 13.88 8.49
C GLU A 503 22.02 13.93 7.47
N PRO A 504 23.15 14.61 7.78
CA PRO A 504 24.31 14.64 6.89
C PRO A 504 24.78 13.23 6.48
N GLY A 505 25.02 13.05 5.16
CA GLY A 505 25.42 11.78 4.54
C GLY A 505 24.27 10.99 3.95
N LYS A 506 23.03 11.19 4.38
CA LYS A 506 21.84 10.52 3.84
C LYS A 506 21.36 11.14 2.54
N LEU A 507 20.57 10.39 1.80
CA LEU A 507 19.92 10.85 0.56
C LEU A 507 18.96 12.01 0.87
N ALA A 508 18.99 13.02 0.01
CA ALA A 508 18.14 14.19 0.15
C ALA A 508 16.72 13.90 -0.37
N ASP A 509 16.02 13.02 0.32
CA ASP A 509 14.62 12.68 0.09
C ASP A 509 13.78 13.43 1.12
N MET A 510 13.02 14.43 0.67
CA MET A 510 12.30 15.37 1.55
C MET A 510 10.95 15.77 0.96
N ILE A 511 10.03 16.17 1.82
CA ILE A 511 8.74 16.75 1.42
C ILE A 511 8.50 18.08 2.15
N VAL A 512 7.92 19.03 1.43
CA VAL A 512 7.46 20.31 1.97
C VAL A 512 5.95 20.25 2.12
N LEU A 513 5.44 20.65 3.29
CA LEU A 513 4.03 20.54 3.65
C LEU A 513 3.37 21.93 3.77
N ASP A 514 2.06 21.98 3.51
CA ASP A 514 1.24 23.19 3.67
C ASP A 514 1.08 23.60 5.13
N ARG A 515 1.27 22.68 6.08
CA ARG A 515 1.09 22.88 7.52
C ARG A 515 2.12 22.16 8.36
N ASP A 516 2.22 22.55 9.62
CA ASP A 516 3.04 21.88 10.61
C ASP A 516 2.25 20.76 11.28
N ILE A 517 2.50 19.52 10.90
CA ILE A 517 1.80 18.36 11.43
C ILE A 517 2.10 18.06 12.91
N LEU A 518 3.16 18.67 13.49
CA LEU A 518 3.44 18.54 14.93
C LEU A 518 2.52 19.40 15.78
N THR A 519 2.04 20.55 15.25
CA THR A 519 1.29 21.55 16.03
C THR A 519 -0.12 21.84 15.51
N CYS A 520 -0.47 21.48 14.27
CA CYS A 520 -1.83 21.69 13.75
C CYS A 520 -2.88 20.94 14.59
N PRO A 521 -4.16 21.30 14.54
CA PRO A 521 -5.24 20.51 15.12
C PRO A 521 -5.19 19.04 14.65
N GLU A 522 -5.47 18.09 15.57
CA GLU A 522 -5.33 16.66 15.29
C GLU A 522 -6.10 16.23 14.03
N ASP A 523 -7.36 16.68 13.90
CA ASP A 523 -8.22 16.31 12.78
C ASP A 523 -7.79 16.92 11.43
N GLU A 524 -6.89 17.91 11.42
CA GLU A 524 -6.35 18.50 10.18
C GLU A 524 -5.15 17.73 9.62
N ILE A 525 -4.54 16.83 10.40
CA ILE A 525 -3.39 16.05 9.95
C ILE A 525 -3.73 15.23 8.69
N LYS A 526 -4.92 14.64 8.64
CA LYS A 526 -5.38 13.82 7.49
C LYS A 526 -5.54 14.62 6.19
N ASP A 527 -5.72 15.95 6.30
CA ASP A 527 -5.95 16.88 5.20
C ASP A 527 -4.67 17.62 4.79
N THR A 528 -3.51 17.17 5.27
CA THR A 528 -2.21 17.75 4.93
C THR A 528 -1.92 17.61 3.43
N VAL A 529 -1.48 18.70 2.82
CA VAL A 529 -1.11 18.75 1.40
C VAL A 529 0.40 18.82 1.25
N VAL A 530 0.93 18.01 0.35
CA VAL A 530 2.33 18.07 -0.07
C VAL A 530 2.48 19.17 -1.10
N LEU A 531 3.31 20.16 -0.81
CA LEU A 531 3.60 21.28 -1.71
C LEU A 531 4.77 20.95 -2.66
N ARG A 532 5.73 20.16 -2.18
CA ARG A 532 6.90 19.76 -2.96
C ARG A 532 7.44 18.42 -2.48
N THR A 533 7.87 17.58 -3.41
CA THR A 533 8.60 16.34 -3.12
C THR A 533 9.96 16.39 -3.80
N ILE A 534 11.00 16.15 -3.02
CA ILE A 534 12.39 16.13 -3.42
C ILE A 534 12.91 14.69 -3.28
N LEU A 535 13.48 14.15 -4.36
CA LEU A 535 14.08 12.81 -4.39
C LEU A 535 15.55 12.93 -4.81
N GLY A 536 16.47 12.56 -3.93
CA GLY A 536 17.91 12.70 -4.18
C GLY A 536 18.31 14.13 -4.55
N GLY A 537 17.76 15.12 -3.86
CA GLY A 537 18.03 16.55 -4.07
C GLY A 537 17.37 17.16 -5.32
N LYS A 538 16.51 16.42 -6.02
CA LYS A 538 15.79 16.93 -7.22
C LYS A 538 14.31 17.01 -6.94
N THR A 539 13.68 18.13 -7.29
CA THR A 539 12.22 18.25 -7.24
C THR A 539 11.58 17.31 -8.25
N VAL A 540 10.79 16.34 -7.77
CA VAL A 540 10.05 15.38 -8.60
C VAL A 540 8.55 15.69 -8.65
N TYR A 541 8.08 16.53 -7.73
CA TYR A 541 6.72 17.09 -7.71
C TYR A 541 6.72 18.48 -7.07
N GLU A 542 5.88 19.36 -7.61
CA GLU A 542 5.55 20.69 -7.08
C GLU A 542 4.08 20.96 -7.36
N ALA A 543 3.30 21.43 -6.32
CA ALA A 543 1.87 21.66 -6.36
C ALA A 543 1.47 22.90 -7.17
#